data_b3d924fca9662a22b963f8bd0636e658
#
_entry.id   b3d924fca9662a22b963f8bd0636e658
#
_cell.length_a   1.000
_cell.length_b   1.000
_cell.length_c   1.000
_cell.angle_alpha   90.00
_cell.angle_beta   90.00
_cell.angle_gamma   90.00
#
_symmetry.space_group_name_H-M   'P 1'
#
loop_
_entity.id
_entity.type
_entity.pdbx_description
1 polymer ?
#
loop_
_entity_poly.entity_id
_entity_poly.type
_entity_poly.pdbx_seq_one_letter_code
_entity_poly.pdbx_strand_id
1 'polypeptide(L)'
;MGVNRWGIDVIEEATNMKFKNWTLTPCNPNAAAELESAGIPPLSALVLAARGFDQGAQAKEFLSCAVSRLHDPMTMKGMPEAVERIQRALTAGETICVYGDYDVDGITATCLLTDYLRSQGGSVIPYVPDRIREGYSLNPETIDSLAQRGVTLIITVD
;
A
#
# COMPACT_ATOMS: atom_id res chain seq x y z
N MET A 1 -7.78 -28.76 -29.22
CA MET A 1 -8.43 -28.28 -28.00
C MET A 1 -7.89 -29.10 -26.83
N GLY A 2 -6.98 -28.55 -26.08
CA GLY A 2 -6.37 -29.22 -24.91
C GLY A 2 -6.92 -28.55 -23.65
N VAL A 3 -7.80 -29.26 -22.96
CA VAL A 3 -8.23 -28.86 -21.61
C VAL A 3 -7.05 -29.15 -20.68
N ASN A 4 -6.55 -28.12 -19.99
CA ASN A 4 -5.56 -28.34 -18.95
C ASN A 4 -6.23 -29.05 -17.75
N ARG A 5 -5.43 -29.65 -16.85
CA ARG A 5 -5.86 -30.38 -15.65
C ARG A 5 -6.93 -29.65 -14.79
N TRP A 6 -7.17 -28.37 -15.04
CA TRP A 6 -8.01 -27.48 -14.25
C TRP A 6 -9.31 -27.05 -14.94
N GLY A 7 -9.60 -27.61 -16.14
CA GLY A 7 -10.88 -27.34 -16.83
C GLY A 7 -11.08 -25.90 -17.27
N ILE A 8 -10.02 -25.10 -17.35
CA ILE A 8 -10.11 -23.72 -17.83
C ILE A 8 -9.99 -23.77 -19.35
N ASP A 9 -11.12 -23.66 -20.05
CA ASP A 9 -11.14 -23.36 -21.47
C ASP A 9 -10.45 -22.01 -21.68
N VAL A 10 -9.42 -22.01 -22.51
CA VAL A 10 -8.85 -20.76 -23.00
C VAL A 10 -9.96 -20.09 -23.81
N ILE A 11 -10.51 -19.01 -23.28
CA ILE A 11 -11.59 -18.26 -23.91
C ILE A 11 -11.01 -17.66 -25.21
N GLU A 12 -11.29 -18.34 -26.32
CA GLU A 12 -10.90 -17.91 -27.67
C GLU A 12 -11.78 -16.76 -28.23
N GLU A 13 -12.85 -16.39 -27.51
CA GLU A 13 -13.82 -15.38 -27.93
C GLU A 13 -13.85 -14.15 -27.01
N ALA A 14 -12.77 -13.37 -27.01
CA ALA A 14 -12.83 -11.99 -26.49
C ALA A 14 -12.71 -10.98 -27.64
N THR A 15 -13.59 -11.06 -28.64
CA THR A 15 -13.54 -10.23 -29.85
C THR A 15 -13.89 -8.76 -29.63
N ASN A 16 -14.20 -8.33 -28.40
CA ASN A 16 -14.61 -6.94 -28.15
C ASN A 16 -14.02 -6.32 -26.87
N MET A 17 -12.91 -6.85 -26.35
CA MET A 17 -12.23 -6.22 -25.20
C MET A 17 -11.21 -5.18 -25.65
N LYS A 18 -11.14 -4.08 -24.91
CA LYS A 18 -10.19 -2.97 -25.11
C LYS A 18 -8.72 -3.43 -25.14
N PHE A 19 -8.42 -4.55 -24.48
CA PHE A 19 -7.09 -5.19 -24.45
C PHE A 19 -7.19 -6.57 -25.10
N LYS A 20 -6.52 -6.76 -26.24
CA LYS A 20 -6.56 -8.00 -27.03
C LYS A 20 -5.49 -9.02 -26.64
N ASN A 21 -4.48 -8.60 -25.90
CA ASN A 21 -3.34 -9.46 -25.55
C ASN A 21 -3.34 -9.75 -24.05
N TRP A 22 -3.69 -10.95 -23.68
CA TRP A 22 -3.55 -11.47 -22.32
C TRP A 22 -2.35 -12.40 -22.25
N THR A 23 -1.46 -12.15 -21.29
CA THR A 23 -0.34 -13.05 -21.03
C THR A 23 -0.56 -13.70 -19.67
N LEU A 24 -0.64 -15.04 -19.67
CA LEU A 24 -0.63 -15.80 -18.42
C LEU A 24 0.80 -16.02 -17.98
N THR A 25 1.11 -15.69 -16.74
CA THR A 25 2.41 -16.04 -16.16
C THR A 25 2.53 -17.55 -16.08
N PRO A 26 3.61 -18.16 -16.63
CA PRO A 26 3.80 -19.59 -16.53
C PRO A 26 3.86 -20.02 -15.06
N CYS A 27 3.11 -21.05 -14.72
CA CYS A 27 3.14 -21.65 -13.41
C CYS A 27 3.90 -22.98 -13.48
N ASN A 28 4.81 -23.22 -12.53
CA ASN A 28 5.43 -24.53 -12.37
C ASN A 28 4.42 -25.51 -11.74
N PRO A 29 3.95 -26.56 -12.47
CA PRO A 29 2.94 -27.48 -11.94
C PRO A 29 3.41 -28.24 -10.70
N ASN A 30 4.72 -28.54 -10.60
CA ASN A 30 5.28 -29.23 -9.44
C ASN A 30 5.26 -28.33 -8.20
N ALA A 31 5.56 -27.03 -8.36
CA ALA A 31 5.44 -26.05 -7.28
C ALA A 31 3.99 -25.92 -6.80
N ALA A 32 3.03 -25.82 -7.72
CA ALA A 32 1.62 -25.77 -7.35
C ALA A 32 1.18 -27.02 -6.58
N ALA A 33 1.58 -28.20 -7.03
CA ALA A 33 1.26 -29.47 -6.36
C ALA A 33 1.89 -29.56 -4.95
N GLU A 34 3.13 -29.08 -4.78
CA GLU A 34 3.80 -28.99 -3.48
C GLU A 34 3.03 -28.07 -2.53
N LEU A 35 2.61 -26.90 -3.00
CA LEU A 35 1.84 -25.95 -2.20
C LEU A 35 0.45 -26.51 -1.81
N GLU A 36 -0.21 -27.25 -2.72
CA GLU A 36 -1.45 -27.96 -2.41
C GLU A 36 -1.26 -29.03 -1.34
N SER A 37 -0.17 -29.82 -1.46
CA SER A 37 0.16 -30.86 -0.47
C SER A 37 0.45 -30.26 0.91
N ALA A 38 0.95 -29.03 0.94
CA ALA A 38 1.11 -28.25 2.16
C ALA A 38 -0.20 -27.68 2.73
N GLY A 39 -1.36 -27.94 2.08
CA GLY A 39 -2.68 -27.52 2.53
C GLY A 39 -3.11 -26.13 2.06
N ILE A 40 -2.45 -25.57 1.06
CA ILE A 40 -2.87 -24.31 0.43
C ILE A 40 -3.95 -24.62 -0.61
N PRO A 41 -5.08 -23.85 -0.64
CA PRO A 41 -6.14 -24.09 -1.61
C PRO A 41 -5.64 -24.02 -3.06
N PRO A 42 -6.17 -24.87 -3.99
CA PRO A 42 -5.60 -25.04 -5.33
C PRO A 42 -5.42 -23.73 -6.12
N LEU A 43 -6.40 -22.85 -6.13
CA LEU A 43 -6.30 -21.56 -6.82
C LEU A 43 -5.20 -20.67 -6.23
N SER A 44 -5.12 -20.62 -4.89
CA SER A 44 -4.06 -19.87 -4.19
C SER A 44 -2.68 -20.47 -4.45
N ALA A 45 -2.57 -21.81 -4.51
CA ALA A 45 -1.34 -22.52 -4.83
C ALA A 45 -0.85 -22.17 -6.25
N LEU A 46 -1.76 -22.13 -7.23
CA LEU A 46 -1.42 -21.70 -8.60
C LEU A 46 -0.91 -20.25 -8.65
N VAL A 47 -1.59 -19.33 -7.97
CA VAL A 47 -1.19 -17.92 -7.94
C VAL A 47 0.18 -17.75 -7.26
N LEU A 48 0.40 -18.43 -6.14
CA LEU A 48 1.68 -18.39 -5.42
C LEU A 48 2.81 -19.02 -6.24
N ALA A 49 2.58 -20.17 -6.86
CA ALA A 49 3.56 -20.80 -7.74
C ALA A 49 3.92 -19.93 -8.95
N ALA A 50 2.94 -19.22 -9.54
CA ALA A 50 3.18 -18.26 -10.61
C ALA A 50 3.99 -17.02 -10.13
N ARG A 51 4.00 -16.75 -8.82
CA ARG A 51 4.80 -15.70 -8.17
C ARG A 51 6.15 -16.19 -7.63
N GLY A 52 6.52 -17.44 -7.92
CA GLY A 52 7.82 -18.00 -7.58
C GLY A 52 7.90 -18.72 -6.23
N PHE A 53 6.77 -18.95 -5.55
CA PHE A 53 6.76 -19.79 -4.36
C PHE A 53 6.75 -21.27 -4.77
N ASP A 54 7.72 -22.05 -4.28
CA ASP A 54 7.85 -23.46 -4.55
C ASP A 54 7.88 -24.34 -3.27
N GLN A 55 7.88 -23.72 -2.10
CA GLN A 55 7.91 -24.39 -0.80
C GLN A 55 6.69 -24.01 0.05
N GLY A 56 5.98 -25.03 0.55
CA GLY A 56 4.78 -24.84 1.35
C GLY A 56 5.02 -24.03 2.65
N ALA A 57 6.19 -24.22 3.29
CA ALA A 57 6.55 -23.46 4.48
C ALA A 57 6.67 -21.95 4.19
N GLN A 58 7.39 -21.60 3.11
CA GLN A 58 7.58 -20.22 2.69
C GLN A 58 6.27 -19.56 2.28
N ALA A 59 5.40 -20.28 1.57
CA ALA A 59 4.09 -19.78 1.18
C ALA A 59 3.16 -19.54 2.38
N LYS A 60 3.14 -20.45 3.36
CA LYS A 60 2.41 -20.27 4.61
C LYS A 60 2.94 -19.09 5.40
N GLU A 61 4.24 -18.93 5.41
CA GLU A 61 4.89 -17.79 6.03
C GLU A 61 4.44 -16.47 5.39
N PHE A 62 4.45 -16.38 4.07
CA PHE A 62 3.98 -15.20 3.32
C PHE A 62 2.51 -14.89 3.60
N LEU A 63 1.67 -15.92 3.67
CA LEU A 63 0.23 -15.78 3.97
C LEU A 63 -0.06 -15.49 5.45
N SER A 64 0.94 -15.56 6.32
CA SER A 64 0.76 -15.32 7.76
C SER A 64 0.54 -13.83 8.04
N CYS A 65 -0.53 -13.49 8.76
CA CYS A 65 -0.84 -12.14 9.21
C CYS A 65 -0.24 -11.80 10.59
N ALA A 66 0.82 -12.49 11.00
CA ALA A 66 1.40 -12.29 12.33
C ALA A 66 2.13 -10.93 12.42
N VAL A 67 1.77 -10.12 13.42
CA VAL A 67 2.41 -8.82 13.69
C VAL A 67 3.92 -8.98 13.94
N SER A 68 4.35 -10.11 14.53
CA SER A 68 5.78 -10.43 14.76
C SER A 68 6.61 -10.55 13.48
N ARG A 69 5.98 -10.53 12.30
CA ARG A 69 6.63 -10.60 10.98
C ARG A 69 6.79 -9.26 10.30
N LEU A 70 6.26 -8.20 10.89
CA LEU A 70 6.51 -6.86 10.38
C LEU A 70 8.02 -6.56 10.49
N HIS A 71 8.57 -6.01 9.42
CA HIS A 71 9.94 -5.50 9.45
C HIS A 71 10.02 -4.31 10.40
N ASP A 72 11.22 -4.10 10.98
CA ASP A 72 11.48 -2.89 11.73
C ASP A 72 11.30 -1.66 10.80
N PRO A 73 10.37 -0.75 11.09
CA PRO A 73 10.12 0.42 10.26
C PRO A 73 11.35 1.32 10.12
N MET A 74 12.29 1.28 11.08
CA MET A 74 13.53 2.05 11.03
C MET A 74 14.50 1.58 9.94
N THR A 75 14.26 0.39 9.36
CA THR A 75 15.03 -0.10 8.19
C THR A 75 14.54 0.50 6.86
N MET A 76 13.39 1.17 6.84
CA MET A 76 12.89 1.85 5.66
C MET A 76 13.78 3.05 5.32
N LYS A 77 14.11 3.18 4.02
CA LYS A 77 14.95 4.30 3.55
C LYS A 77 14.35 5.65 3.94
N GLY A 78 15.14 6.47 4.62
CA GLY A 78 14.76 7.82 5.05
C GLY A 78 13.89 7.86 6.32
N MET A 79 13.55 6.72 6.93
CA MET A 79 12.73 6.71 8.14
C MET A 79 13.41 7.37 9.34
N PRO A 80 14.70 7.12 9.64
CA PRO A 80 15.39 7.80 10.74
C PRO A 80 15.37 9.32 10.57
N GLU A 81 15.63 9.83 9.37
CA GLU A 81 15.64 11.25 9.06
C GLU A 81 14.24 11.88 9.18
N ALA A 82 13.21 11.17 8.73
CA ALA A 82 11.82 11.61 8.85
C ALA A 82 11.39 11.70 10.32
N VAL A 83 11.71 10.69 11.12
CA VAL A 83 11.41 10.67 12.56
C VAL A 83 12.14 11.82 13.28
N GLU A 84 13.43 12.02 12.99
CA GLU A 84 14.19 13.14 13.56
C GLU A 84 13.59 14.49 13.17
N ARG A 85 13.16 14.66 11.90
CA ARG A 85 12.55 15.93 11.44
C ARG A 85 11.24 16.20 12.17
N ILE A 86 10.39 15.16 12.35
CA ILE A 86 9.13 15.28 13.09
C ILE A 86 9.38 15.63 14.56
N GLN A 87 10.32 14.94 15.21
CA GLN A 87 10.68 15.21 16.61
C GLN A 87 11.18 16.63 16.82
N ARG A 88 12.00 17.15 15.91
CA ARG A 88 12.42 18.56 15.93
C ARG A 88 11.24 19.52 15.81
N ALA A 89 10.29 19.24 14.89
CA ALA A 89 9.10 20.07 14.74
C ALA A 89 8.25 20.09 16.01
N LEU A 90 8.02 18.94 16.63
CA LEU A 90 7.28 18.84 17.90
C LEU A 90 7.99 19.62 19.01
N THR A 91 9.29 19.46 19.16
CA THR A 91 10.08 20.13 20.19
C THR A 91 10.13 21.65 20.00
N ALA A 92 10.19 22.11 18.76
CA ALA A 92 10.22 23.53 18.42
C ALA A 92 8.82 24.18 18.40
N GLY A 93 7.75 23.43 18.60
CA GLY A 93 6.38 23.95 18.52
C GLY A 93 5.96 24.37 17.10
N GLU A 94 6.57 23.75 16.07
CA GLU A 94 6.24 24.04 14.69
C GLU A 94 4.82 23.57 14.36
N THR A 95 4.16 24.24 13.40
CA THR A 95 2.88 23.80 12.88
C THR A 95 3.08 22.77 11.78
N ILE A 96 2.57 21.57 12.00
CA ILE A 96 2.66 20.42 11.10
C ILE A 96 1.33 20.28 10.35
N CYS A 97 1.35 20.08 9.03
CA CYS A 97 0.19 19.65 8.27
C CYS A 97 0.28 18.16 7.94
N VAL A 98 -0.77 17.41 8.25
CA VAL A 98 -0.96 16.06 7.71
C VAL A 98 -1.87 16.18 6.50
N TYR A 99 -1.30 15.97 5.33
CA TYR A 99 -1.95 16.12 4.03
C TYR A 99 -2.31 14.73 3.49
N GLY A 100 -3.60 14.40 3.46
CA GLY A 100 -4.10 13.12 2.97
C GLY A 100 -4.82 13.19 1.63
N ASP A 101 -5.39 12.06 1.23
CA ASP A 101 -6.31 11.99 0.11
C ASP A 101 -7.77 11.93 0.59
N TYR A 102 -8.70 12.13 -0.32
CA TYR A 102 -10.15 12.19 -0.07
C TYR A 102 -10.83 10.82 -0.01
N ASP A 103 -10.12 9.73 -0.31
CA ASP A 103 -10.67 8.39 -0.15
C ASP A 103 -10.57 7.87 1.30
N VAL A 104 -11.06 6.67 1.54
CA VAL A 104 -11.14 6.13 2.91
C VAL A 104 -9.77 5.89 3.52
N ASP A 105 -8.77 5.52 2.72
CA ASP A 105 -7.41 5.25 3.19
C ASP A 105 -6.72 6.55 3.56
N GLY A 106 -6.80 7.57 2.71
CA GLY A 106 -6.27 8.90 2.98
C GLY A 106 -6.92 9.58 4.18
N ILE A 107 -8.26 9.51 4.31
CA ILE A 107 -8.98 10.06 5.46
C ILE A 107 -8.56 9.36 6.76
N THR A 108 -8.52 8.03 6.78
CA THR A 108 -8.18 7.28 7.99
C THR A 108 -6.71 7.47 8.38
N ALA A 109 -5.79 7.50 7.42
CA ALA A 109 -4.38 7.78 7.65
C ALA A 109 -4.16 9.20 8.21
N THR A 110 -4.88 10.18 7.64
CA THR A 110 -4.86 11.58 8.13
C THR A 110 -5.34 11.68 9.56
N CYS A 111 -6.46 11.04 9.90
CA CYS A 111 -6.97 11.02 11.26
C CYS A 111 -5.98 10.37 12.23
N LEU A 112 -5.49 9.16 11.90
CA LEU A 112 -4.59 8.40 12.75
C LEU A 112 -3.32 9.20 13.08
N LEU A 113 -2.65 9.73 12.06
CA LEU A 113 -1.40 10.45 12.26
C LEU A 113 -1.63 11.81 12.95
N THR A 114 -2.71 12.51 12.64
CA THR A 114 -3.08 13.76 13.31
C THR A 114 -3.29 13.53 14.80
N ASP A 115 -4.08 12.52 15.17
CA ASP A 115 -4.39 12.23 16.57
C ASP A 115 -3.13 11.81 17.33
N TYR A 116 -2.29 10.98 16.70
CA TYR A 116 -1.01 10.59 17.29
C TYR A 116 -0.10 11.79 17.55
N LEU A 117 0.13 12.64 16.55
CA LEU A 117 1.02 13.81 16.71
C LEU A 117 0.47 14.83 17.72
N ARG A 118 -0.85 15.02 17.77
CA ARG A 118 -1.50 15.85 18.80
C ARG A 118 -1.33 15.27 20.19
N SER A 119 -1.42 13.94 20.35
CA SER A 119 -1.17 13.27 21.63
C SER A 119 0.27 13.47 22.13
N GLN A 120 1.21 13.72 21.20
CA GLN A 120 2.60 14.08 21.51
C GLN A 120 2.79 15.60 21.76
N GLY A 121 1.70 16.36 21.85
CA GLY A 121 1.75 17.81 22.09
C GLY A 121 1.95 18.68 20.84
N GLY A 122 1.86 18.09 19.65
CA GLY A 122 2.07 18.81 18.38
C GLY A 122 0.93 19.74 17.99
N SER A 123 1.28 20.89 17.39
CA SER A 123 0.33 21.76 16.67
C SER A 123 0.10 21.18 15.28
N VAL A 124 -1.05 20.52 15.06
CA VAL A 124 -1.29 19.75 13.84
C VAL A 124 -2.58 20.15 13.14
N ILE A 125 -2.47 20.44 11.86
CA ILE A 125 -3.59 20.76 10.95
C ILE A 125 -3.79 19.57 10.02
N PRO A 126 -4.92 18.84 10.09
CA PRO A 126 -5.27 17.87 9.06
C PRO A 126 -5.75 18.61 7.81
N TYR A 127 -5.39 18.10 6.65
CA TYR A 127 -5.83 18.63 5.37
C TYR A 127 -6.19 17.50 4.41
N VAL A 128 -7.37 17.56 3.84
CA VAL A 128 -7.84 16.66 2.79
C VAL A 128 -8.30 17.53 1.63
N PRO A 129 -7.74 17.38 0.42
CA PRO A 129 -8.08 18.22 -0.72
C PRO A 129 -9.51 18.01 -1.21
N ASP A 130 -10.15 19.07 -1.72
CA ASP A 130 -11.43 18.96 -2.40
C ASP A 130 -11.21 18.40 -3.83
N ARG A 131 -11.73 17.20 -4.07
CA ARG A 131 -11.58 16.50 -5.36
C ARG A 131 -12.00 17.33 -6.57
N ILE A 132 -13.04 18.15 -6.42
CA ILE A 132 -13.63 18.90 -7.53
C ILE A 132 -12.89 20.21 -7.79
N ARG A 133 -12.46 20.89 -6.72
CA ARG A 133 -11.84 22.22 -6.79
C ARG A 133 -10.33 22.17 -6.94
N GLU A 134 -9.68 21.21 -6.27
CA GLU A 134 -8.24 21.14 -6.15
C GLU A 134 -7.64 19.98 -6.97
N GLY A 135 -8.47 19.00 -7.33
CA GLY A 135 -8.02 17.82 -8.07
C GLY A 135 -7.39 16.75 -7.19
N TYR A 136 -6.57 15.90 -7.82
CA TYR A 136 -5.86 14.80 -7.15
C TYR A 136 -4.41 15.19 -6.87
N SER A 137 -3.88 14.74 -5.71
CA SER A 137 -2.49 14.96 -5.30
C SER A 137 -2.21 16.36 -4.74
N LEU A 138 -0.92 16.65 -4.50
CA LEU A 138 -0.46 17.94 -3.97
C LEU A 138 -0.70 19.08 -4.99
N ASN A 139 -1.24 20.18 -4.48
CA ASN A 139 -1.54 21.37 -5.26
C ASN A 139 -0.65 22.53 -4.77
N PRO A 140 0.10 23.21 -5.65
CA PRO A 140 0.96 24.33 -5.27
C PRO A 140 0.23 25.46 -4.54
N GLU A 141 -0.99 25.83 -4.99
CA GLU A 141 -1.78 26.87 -4.37
C GLU A 141 -2.17 26.52 -2.91
N THR A 142 -2.47 25.25 -2.68
CA THR A 142 -2.74 24.74 -1.33
C THR A 142 -1.49 24.79 -0.45
N ILE A 143 -0.33 24.42 -0.98
CA ILE A 143 0.94 24.49 -0.25
C ILE A 143 1.24 25.93 0.16
N ASP A 144 1.07 26.89 -0.75
CA ASP A 144 1.26 28.32 -0.47
C ASP A 144 0.28 28.81 0.61
N SER A 145 -0.98 28.38 0.56
CA SER A 145 -1.98 28.70 1.58
C SER A 145 -1.61 28.12 2.95
N LEU A 146 -1.13 26.88 3.00
CA LEU A 146 -0.67 26.26 4.23
C LEU A 146 0.56 26.97 4.81
N ALA A 147 1.51 27.37 3.96
CA ALA A 147 2.67 28.15 4.37
C ALA A 147 2.26 29.51 4.97
N GLN A 148 1.29 30.22 4.36
CA GLN A 148 0.73 31.48 4.91
C GLN A 148 0.04 31.28 6.26
N ARG A 149 -0.46 30.08 6.56
CA ARG A 149 -1.02 29.69 7.85
C ARG A 149 0.02 29.28 8.89
N GLY A 150 1.30 29.41 8.56
CA GLY A 150 2.44 29.09 9.44
C GLY A 150 2.84 27.61 9.46
N VAL A 151 2.38 26.81 8.51
CA VAL A 151 2.83 25.42 8.37
C VAL A 151 4.27 25.40 7.90
N THR A 152 5.13 24.69 8.60
CA THR A 152 6.56 24.54 8.31
C THR A 152 6.98 23.12 7.97
N LEU A 153 6.08 22.15 8.21
CA LEU A 153 6.27 20.74 7.86
C LEU A 153 4.97 20.18 7.32
N ILE A 154 5.03 19.58 6.13
CA ILE A 154 3.91 18.82 5.56
C ILE A 154 4.31 17.34 5.56
N ILE A 155 3.42 16.49 6.06
CA ILE A 155 3.53 15.04 6.01
C ILE A 155 2.40 14.54 5.11
N THR A 156 2.75 13.96 3.98
CA THR A 156 1.77 13.35 3.08
C THR A 156 1.49 11.93 3.50
N VAL A 157 0.22 11.53 3.43
CA VAL A 157 -0.24 10.17 3.72
C VAL A 157 -1.15 9.68 2.61
N ASP A 158 -0.95 8.40 2.18
CA ASP A 158 -1.64 7.70 1.10
C ASP A 158 -1.29 8.10 -0.33
#